data_bb6a675ea283315f64c0a8edebcf7a47
#
_entry.id   bb6a675ea283315f64c0a8edebcf7a47
#
_cell.length_a   1.000
_cell.length_b   1.000
_cell.length_c   1.000
_cell.angle_alpha   90.00
_cell.angle_beta   90.00
_cell.angle_gamma   90.00
#
_symmetry.space_group_name_H-M   'P 1'
#
loop_
_entity.id
_entity.type
_entity.pdbx_description
1 polymer ?
#
loop_
_entity_poly.entity_id
_entity_poly.type
_entity_poly.pdbx_seq_one_letter_code
_entity_poly.pdbx_strand_id
1 'polypeptide(L)'
;KILTDHPKGIEYAHLMQDLEEFPIILDSDDKVLSFPPIINGSHTTVTEETTDFFIDVTGWDRRACEASLLLVCLSMSERGGEIESIQLTDTDGEQYLSPKAEAITHRVPDSLIEKILGIKLTSEDLSSSIKKMGGRLEESRTVTDGPNQRGRWSDCVVGEVEHLIKMPRWRSDIMHPVDIVEDIAIGFGFQNLPLKLSTTHLDALPLKSSNLKRRVGESMRACGLQEVQSL
;
A
#
# COMPACT_ATOMS: atom_id res chain seq x y z
N LYS A 1 33.30 14.86 -7.57
CA LYS A 1 33.30 14.86 -9.05
C LYS A 1 31.91 14.56 -9.64
N ILE A 2 31.24 13.45 -9.29
CA ILE A 2 29.92 13.13 -9.85
C ILE A 2 28.91 14.26 -9.59
N LEU A 3 28.82 14.78 -8.37
CA LEU A 3 27.87 15.83 -7.99
C LEU A 3 28.21 17.21 -8.60
N THR A 4 29.42 17.40 -9.12
CA THR A 4 29.88 18.69 -9.68
C THR A 4 30.03 18.66 -11.17
N ASP A 5 30.38 17.52 -11.76
CA ASP A 5 30.82 17.43 -13.16
C ASP A 5 29.84 16.65 -14.06
N HIS A 6 29.04 15.74 -13.47
CA HIS A 6 28.08 14.94 -14.21
C HIS A 6 26.70 15.60 -14.24
N PRO A 7 26.01 15.69 -15.42
CA PRO A 7 24.71 16.38 -15.55
C PRO A 7 23.67 15.92 -14.52
N LYS A 8 23.47 14.61 -14.35
CA LYS A 8 22.55 14.07 -13.32
C LYS A 8 23.03 14.36 -11.90
N GLY A 9 24.35 14.33 -11.67
CA GLY A 9 24.92 14.68 -10.37
C GLY A 9 24.61 16.12 -9.99
N ILE A 10 24.78 17.05 -10.92
CA ILE A 10 24.49 18.47 -10.71
C ILE A 10 22.98 18.68 -10.47
N GLU A 11 22.13 18.03 -11.26
CA GLU A 11 20.67 18.12 -11.15
C GLU A 11 20.15 17.66 -9.78
N TYR A 12 20.69 16.57 -9.25
CA TYR A 12 20.23 15.96 -8.01
C TYR A 12 21.16 16.19 -6.83
N ALA A 13 22.21 17.02 -6.96
CA ALA A 13 23.16 17.32 -5.88
C ALA A 13 22.47 17.79 -4.58
N HIS A 14 21.36 18.51 -4.71
CA HIS A 14 20.58 19.02 -3.58
C HIS A 14 20.04 17.93 -2.65
N LEU A 15 19.84 16.71 -3.16
CA LEU A 15 19.39 15.56 -2.35
C LEU A 15 20.48 15.03 -1.42
N MET A 16 21.75 15.40 -1.67
CA MET A 16 22.92 14.93 -0.94
C MET A 16 23.53 15.97 0.01
N GLN A 17 23.00 17.20 0.02
CA GLN A 17 23.63 18.34 0.71
C GLN A 17 23.72 18.15 2.22
N ASP A 18 22.72 17.48 2.81
CA ASP A 18 22.61 17.30 4.26
C ASP A 18 23.16 15.95 4.74
N LEU A 19 23.75 15.15 3.85
CA LEU A 19 24.30 13.84 4.19
C LEU A 19 25.80 13.95 4.54
N GLU A 20 26.17 13.44 5.71
CA GLU A 20 27.58 13.30 6.12
C GLU A 20 28.28 12.17 5.36
N GLU A 21 27.53 11.09 5.04
CA GLU A 21 27.99 9.93 4.29
C GLU A 21 27.06 9.66 3.09
N PHE A 22 27.65 9.21 1.98
CA PHE A 22 26.89 8.94 0.76
C PHE A 22 26.55 7.45 0.63
N PRO A 23 25.28 7.10 0.32
CA PRO A 23 24.92 5.71 0.06
C PRO A 23 25.54 5.25 -1.27
N ILE A 24 26.29 4.16 -1.23
CA ILE A 24 26.90 3.54 -2.42
C ILE A 24 26.67 2.04 -2.36
N ILE A 25 26.22 1.45 -3.46
CA ILE A 25 26.12 0.00 -3.62
C ILE A 25 27.34 -0.48 -4.38
N LEU A 26 28.08 -1.42 -3.77
CA LEU A 26 29.31 -2.00 -4.33
C LEU A 26 29.07 -3.48 -4.67
N ASP A 27 29.82 -4.00 -5.65
CA ASP A 27 29.93 -5.43 -5.89
C ASP A 27 31.04 -6.05 -5.01
N SER A 28 31.26 -7.35 -5.18
CA SER A 28 32.31 -8.08 -4.43
C SER A 28 33.75 -7.65 -4.76
N ASP A 29 33.94 -6.92 -5.85
CA ASP A 29 35.22 -6.39 -6.29
C ASP A 29 35.40 -4.90 -5.94
N ASP A 30 34.55 -4.36 -5.08
CA ASP A 30 34.51 -2.94 -4.68
C ASP A 30 34.21 -1.97 -5.85
N LYS A 31 33.59 -2.44 -6.93
CA LYS A 31 33.13 -1.58 -8.02
C LYS A 31 31.73 -1.02 -7.71
N VAL A 32 31.53 0.24 -8.04
CA VAL A 32 30.26 0.92 -7.78
C VAL A 32 29.18 0.44 -8.73
N LEU A 33 28.18 -0.30 -8.22
CA LEU A 33 26.98 -0.69 -8.96
C LEU A 33 26.02 0.50 -9.08
N SER A 34 25.81 1.22 -7.99
CA SER A 34 24.86 2.33 -7.93
C SER A 34 25.28 3.38 -6.89
N PHE A 35 24.96 4.63 -7.20
CA PHE A 35 25.00 5.76 -6.27
C PHE A 35 23.58 6.33 -6.13
N PRO A 36 22.74 5.73 -5.27
CA PRO A 36 21.37 6.16 -5.11
C PRO A 36 21.25 7.58 -4.53
N PRO A 37 20.28 8.38 -4.95
CA PRO A 37 19.38 8.23 -6.08
C PRO A 37 19.91 8.85 -7.37
N ILE A 38 21.23 9.05 -7.48
CA ILE A 38 21.86 9.88 -8.52
C ILE A 38 22.04 9.11 -9.84
N ILE A 39 22.82 8.00 -9.80
CA ILE A 39 23.22 7.31 -11.02
C ILE A 39 23.69 5.87 -10.76
N ASN A 40 23.50 4.99 -11.73
CA ASN A 40 24.04 3.65 -11.73
C ASN A 40 25.44 3.59 -12.39
N GLY A 41 26.19 2.56 -12.08
CA GLY A 41 27.52 2.32 -12.66
C GLY A 41 27.42 2.06 -14.18
N SER A 42 28.40 2.54 -14.94
CA SER A 42 28.40 2.36 -16.39
C SER A 42 28.58 0.90 -16.83
N HIS A 43 29.25 0.06 -16.00
CA HIS A 43 29.48 -1.35 -16.29
C HIS A 43 28.23 -2.22 -16.06
N THR A 44 27.19 -1.68 -15.41
CA THR A 44 25.89 -2.35 -15.21
C THR A 44 24.81 -1.80 -16.14
N THR A 45 25.20 -1.14 -17.22
CA THR A 45 24.26 -0.61 -18.20
C THR A 45 23.46 -1.73 -18.84
N VAL A 46 22.13 -1.62 -18.77
CA VAL A 46 21.21 -2.57 -19.44
C VAL A 46 21.27 -2.35 -20.94
N THR A 47 21.41 -3.44 -21.69
CA THR A 47 21.45 -3.48 -23.15
C THR A 47 20.40 -4.48 -23.68
N GLU A 48 20.24 -4.56 -25.00
CA GLU A 48 19.35 -5.54 -25.63
C GLU A 48 19.80 -7.01 -25.42
N GLU A 49 21.06 -7.21 -25.05
CA GLU A 49 21.65 -8.53 -24.76
C GLU A 49 21.58 -8.91 -23.28
N THR A 50 21.07 -8.02 -22.41
CA THR A 50 20.97 -8.28 -20.98
C THR A 50 19.92 -9.34 -20.70
N THR A 51 20.34 -10.45 -20.08
CA THR A 51 19.47 -11.59 -19.71
C THR A 51 19.17 -11.61 -18.21
N ASP A 52 20.07 -11.08 -17.39
CA ASP A 52 19.98 -11.15 -15.94
C ASP A 52 19.98 -9.75 -15.33
N PHE A 53 19.14 -9.53 -14.34
CA PHE A 53 18.97 -8.24 -13.67
C PHE A 53 19.20 -8.36 -12.18
N PHE A 54 20.05 -7.48 -11.66
CA PHE A 54 20.06 -7.17 -10.24
C PHE A 54 19.18 -5.95 -10.02
N ILE A 55 18.13 -6.10 -9.22
CA ILE A 55 17.15 -5.04 -8.98
C ILE A 55 17.30 -4.55 -7.55
N ASP A 56 17.66 -3.29 -7.37
CA ASP A 56 17.62 -2.60 -6.10
C ASP A 56 16.51 -1.56 -6.07
N VAL A 57 15.83 -1.46 -4.95
CA VAL A 57 14.80 -0.46 -4.70
C VAL A 57 15.15 0.28 -3.43
N THR A 58 15.37 1.58 -3.58
CA THR A 58 15.74 2.46 -2.47
C THR A 58 14.61 3.43 -2.13
N GLY A 59 14.40 3.72 -0.86
CA GLY A 59 13.37 4.64 -0.38
C GLY A 59 13.38 4.76 1.14
N TRP A 60 12.55 5.66 1.64
CA TRP A 60 12.44 5.94 3.08
C TRP A 60 11.53 4.94 3.82
N ASP A 61 10.63 4.27 3.10
CA ASP A 61 9.69 3.31 3.66
C ASP A 61 10.02 1.91 3.17
N ARG A 62 10.49 1.06 4.07
CA ARG A 62 10.84 -0.34 3.78
C ARG A 62 9.67 -1.13 3.19
N ARG A 63 8.44 -0.92 3.68
CA ARG A 63 7.24 -1.60 3.20
C ARG A 63 6.95 -1.24 1.74
N ALA A 64 7.06 0.04 1.41
CA ALA A 64 6.88 0.52 0.04
C ALA A 64 7.97 -0.03 -0.89
N CYS A 65 9.22 -0.07 -0.44
CA CYS A 65 10.34 -0.66 -1.19
C CYS A 65 10.14 -2.16 -1.45
N GLU A 66 9.77 -2.92 -0.42
CA GLU A 66 9.50 -4.38 -0.53
C GLU A 66 8.33 -4.65 -1.51
N ALA A 67 7.25 -3.87 -1.43
CA ALA A 67 6.12 -4.00 -2.35
C ALA A 67 6.49 -3.64 -3.80
N SER A 68 7.23 -2.55 -3.99
CA SER A 68 7.69 -2.11 -5.31
C SER A 68 8.63 -3.12 -5.96
N LEU A 69 9.58 -3.65 -5.19
CA LEU A 69 10.48 -4.70 -5.66
C LEU A 69 9.69 -5.93 -6.11
N LEU A 70 8.76 -6.40 -5.27
CA LEU A 70 7.94 -7.57 -5.59
C LEU A 70 7.09 -7.36 -6.84
N LEU A 71 6.51 -6.17 -7.03
CA LEU A 71 5.73 -5.84 -8.23
C LEU A 71 6.59 -5.89 -9.50
N VAL A 72 7.82 -5.36 -9.45
CA VAL A 72 8.76 -5.42 -10.58
C VAL A 72 9.14 -6.87 -10.87
N CYS A 73 9.51 -7.65 -9.85
CA CYS A 73 9.85 -9.06 -9.99
C CYS A 73 8.70 -9.88 -10.60
N LEU A 74 7.46 -9.69 -10.11
CA LEU A 74 6.27 -10.37 -10.66
C LEU A 74 6.01 -9.97 -12.11
N SER A 75 6.20 -8.69 -12.46
CA SER A 75 6.04 -8.21 -13.84
C SER A 75 7.08 -8.83 -14.79
N MET A 76 8.28 -9.08 -14.31
CA MET A 76 9.32 -9.79 -15.07
C MET A 76 8.99 -11.29 -15.20
N SER A 77 8.50 -11.91 -14.12
CA SER A 77 8.09 -13.32 -14.13
C SER A 77 6.95 -13.59 -15.12
N GLU A 78 5.98 -12.69 -15.23
CA GLU A 78 4.90 -12.77 -16.25
C GLU A 78 5.43 -12.73 -17.69
N ARG A 79 6.65 -12.25 -17.89
CA ARG A 79 7.35 -12.24 -19.18
C ARG A 79 8.31 -13.42 -19.37
N GLY A 80 8.29 -14.39 -18.47
CA GLY A 80 9.10 -15.60 -18.53
C GLY A 80 10.43 -15.51 -17.78
N GLY A 81 10.63 -14.46 -16.97
CA GLY A 81 11.79 -14.36 -16.09
C GLY A 81 11.63 -15.26 -14.85
N GLU A 82 12.75 -15.75 -14.33
CA GLU A 82 12.83 -16.47 -13.07
C GLU A 82 13.26 -15.50 -11.95
N ILE A 83 12.57 -15.55 -10.82
CA ILE A 83 12.88 -14.71 -9.66
C ILE A 83 13.83 -15.49 -8.75
N GLU A 84 15.04 -14.97 -8.58
CA GLU A 84 16.00 -15.47 -7.59
C GLU A 84 15.93 -14.62 -6.33
N SER A 85 16.08 -15.26 -5.18
CA SER A 85 16.12 -14.57 -3.89
C SER A 85 17.56 -14.29 -3.46
N ILE A 86 17.74 -13.14 -2.82
CA ILE A 86 19.01 -12.69 -2.27
C ILE A 86 18.91 -12.71 -0.76
N GLN A 87 19.95 -13.20 -0.08
CA GLN A 87 20.07 -13.09 1.36
C GLN A 87 20.65 -11.72 1.70
N LEU A 88 19.89 -10.94 2.44
CA LEU A 88 20.31 -9.64 2.96
C LEU A 88 20.68 -9.77 4.43
N THR A 89 21.70 -9.02 4.84
CA THR A 89 22.07 -8.84 6.24
C THR A 89 21.86 -7.36 6.58
N ASP A 90 21.00 -7.08 7.53
CA ASP A 90 20.73 -5.72 8.01
C ASP A 90 21.88 -5.20 8.88
N THR A 91 21.90 -3.91 9.16
CA THR A 91 22.88 -3.25 10.05
C THR A 91 22.94 -3.87 11.44
N ASP A 92 21.81 -4.42 11.92
CA ASP A 92 21.70 -5.11 13.20
C ASP A 92 22.18 -6.59 13.14
N GLY A 93 22.62 -7.05 11.97
CA GLY A 93 23.06 -8.43 11.72
C GLY A 93 21.91 -9.42 11.47
N GLU A 94 20.65 -8.95 11.40
CA GLU A 94 19.52 -9.80 11.06
C GLU A 94 19.56 -10.19 9.57
N GLN A 95 19.37 -11.48 9.31
CA GLN A 95 19.39 -12.03 7.95
C GLN A 95 17.98 -12.32 7.46
N TYR A 96 17.68 -11.94 6.23
CA TYR A 96 16.42 -12.24 5.60
C TYR A 96 16.55 -12.40 4.07
N LEU A 97 15.59 -13.09 3.47
CA LEU A 97 15.54 -13.25 2.01
C LEU A 97 14.71 -12.12 1.36
N SER A 98 15.16 -11.67 0.20
CA SER A 98 14.47 -10.69 -0.64
C SER A 98 14.38 -11.21 -2.09
N PRO A 99 13.26 -11.01 -2.81
CA PRO A 99 12.03 -10.40 -2.33
C PRO A 99 11.23 -11.32 -1.39
N LYS A 100 10.48 -10.71 -0.47
CA LYS A 100 9.50 -11.43 0.36
C LYS A 100 8.22 -11.60 -0.43
N ALA A 101 7.86 -12.81 -0.77
CA ALA A 101 6.67 -13.12 -1.60
C ALA A 101 5.51 -13.71 -0.80
N GLU A 102 5.73 -14.15 0.45
CA GLU A 102 4.70 -14.78 1.26
C GLU A 102 3.55 -13.82 1.54
N ALA A 103 2.34 -14.31 1.29
CA ALA A 103 1.12 -13.55 1.58
C ALA A 103 1.01 -13.20 3.07
N ILE A 104 0.41 -12.07 3.37
CA ILE A 104 0.19 -11.60 4.73
C ILE A 104 -1.18 -12.05 5.20
N THR A 105 -1.25 -12.66 6.37
CA THR A 105 -2.51 -13.05 7.02
C THR A 105 -3.04 -11.88 7.85
N HIS A 106 -4.27 -11.49 7.57
CA HIS A 106 -5.01 -10.47 8.29
C HIS A 106 -6.15 -11.09 9.08
N ARG A 107 -6.42 -10.54 10.26
CA ARG A 107 -7.55 -10.91 11.11
C ARG A 107 -8.67 -9.89 10.89
N VAL A 108 -9.82 -10.36 10.41
CA VAL A 108 -10.97 -9.48 10.08
C VAL A 108 -12.17 -9.94 10.92
N PRO A 109 -12.66 -9.10 11.84
CA PRO A 109 -13.85 -9.44 12.61
C PRO A 109 -15.09 -9.54 11.73
N ASP A 110 -15.92 -10.57 11.90
CA ASP A 110 -17.21 -10.71 11.22
C ASP A 110 -18.14 -9.52 11.52
N SER A 111 -18.12 -9.07 12.76
CA SER A 111 -18.86 -7.88 13.21
C SER A 111 -18.48 -6.58 12.48
N LEU A 112 -17.21 -6.46 12.05
CA LEU A 112 -16.74 -5.34 11.25
C LEU A 112 -17.35 -5.38 9.83
N ILE A 113 -17.36 -6.56 9.22
CA ILE A 113 -17.95 -6.76 7.89
C ILE A 113 -19.44 -6.41 7.92
N GLU A 114 -20.18 -6.97 8.89
CA GLU A 114 -21.62 -6.69 9.06
C GLU A 114 -21.89 -5.21 9.33
N LYS A 115 -21.06 -4.57 10.16
CA LYS A 115 -21.22 -3.15 10.50
C LYS A 115 -21.04 -2.22 9.29
N ILE A 116 -20.06 -2.51 8.44
CA ILE A 116 -19.75 -1.65 7.28
C ILE A 116 -20.68 -1.93 6.12
N LEU A 117 -20.89 -3.20 5.78
CA LEU A 117 -21.71 -3.59 4.62
C LEU A 117 -23.22 -3.60 4.93
N GLY A 118 -23.60 -3.67 6.20
CA GLY A 118 -25.00 -3.72 6.64
C GLY A 118 -25.69 -5.04 6.35
N ILE A 119 -24.93 -6.08 5.98
CA ILE A 119 -25.41 -7.43 5.69
C ILE A 119 -24.50 -8.49 6.29
N LYS A 120 -25.06 -9.68 6.51
CA LYS A 120 -24.26 -10.89 6.83
C LYS A 120 -23.97 -11.61 5.53
N LEU A 121 -22.71 -11.91 5.32
CA LEU A 121 -22.26 -12.73 4.19
C LEU A 121 -22.21 -14.20 4.58
N THR A 122 -22.51 -15.07 3.62
CA THR A 122 -22.22 -16.49 3.78
C THR A 122 -20.71 -16.73 3.63
N SER A 123 -20.21 -17.85 4.15
CA SER A 123 -18.79 -18.21 3.98
C SER A 123 -18.41 -18.35 2.49
N GLU A 124 -19.35 -18.77 1.65
CA GLU A 124 -19.14 -18.87 0.20
C GLU A 124 -19.04 -17.49 -0.46
N ASP A 125 -19.95 -16.57 -0.14
CA ASP A 125 -19.93 -15.19 -0.64
C ASP A 125 -18.64 -14.49 -0.22
N LEU A 126 -18.24 -14.65 1.05
CA LEU A 126 -17.01 -14.07 1.58
C LEU A 126 -15.78 -14.62 0.84
N SER A 127 -15.67 -15.96 0.73
CA SER A 127 -14.55 -16.60 0.04
C SER A 127 -14.49 -16.21 -1.44
N SER A 128 -15.64 -16.18 -2.12
CA SER A 128 -15.73 -15.77 -3.53
C SER A 128 -15.34 -14.32 -3.72
N SER A 129 -15.78 -13.43 -2.84
CA SER A 129 -15.49 -11.99 -2.91
C SER A 129 -13.99 -11.73 -2.74
N ILE A 130 -13.38 -12.31 -1.71
CA ILE A 130 -11.94 -12.20 -1.45
C ILE A 130 -11.11 -12.76 -2.60
N LYS A 131 -11.52 -13.91 -3.16
CA LYS A 131 -10.82 -14.53 -4.29
C LYS A 131 -10.79 -13.61 -5.52
N LYS A 132 -11.88 -12.91 -5.82
CA LYS A 132 -11.91 -11.92 -6.93
C LYS A 132 -10.93 -10.77 -6.73
N MET A 133 -10.60 -10.45 -5.50
CA MET A 133 -9.63 -9.39 -5.13
C MET A 133 -8.20 -9.90 -4.96
N GLY A 134 -7.94 -11.16 -5.35
CA GLY A 134 -6.61 -11.79 -5.29
C GLY A 134 -6.23 -12.33 -3.92
N GLY A 135 -7.12 -12.27 -2.94
CA GLY A 135 -6.92 -12.84 -1.60
C GLY A 135 -7.46 -14.26 -1.47
N ARG A 136 -7.28 -14.83 -0.28
CA ARG A 136 -7.81 -16.15 0.08
C ARG A 136 -8.30 -16.16 1.52
N LEU A 137 -9.53 -16.62 1.72
CA LEU A 137 -10.04 -16.98 3.06
C LEU A 137 -9.38 -18.30 3.49
N GLU A 138 -8.62 -18.28 4.57
CA GLU A 138 -8.01 -19.50 5.13
C GLU A 138 -8.91 -20.20 6.13
N GLU A 139 -9.45 -19.43 7.07
CA GLU A 139 -10.21 -19.95 8.17
C GLU A 139 -11.21 -18.92 8.68
N SER A 140 -12.37 -19.40 9.14
CA SER A 140 -13.30 -18.64 9.97
C SER A 140 -13.38 -19.32 11.32
N ARG A 141 -13.01 -18.62 12.38
CA ARG A 141 -12.92 -19.22 13.71
C ARG A 141 -13.43 -18.30 14.81
N THR A 142 -13.71 -18.87 15.98
CA THR A 142 -13.97 -18.06 17.17
C THR A 142 -12.64 -17.58 17.75
N VAL A 143 -12.55 -16.29 18.06
CA VAL A 143 -11.35 -15.66 18.64
C VAL A 143 -11.11 -16.25 20.03
N THR A 144 -9.95 -16.86 20.22
CA THR A 144 -9.49 -17.40 21.52
C THR A 144 -8.37 -16.56 22.12
N ASP A 145 -7.69 -15.75 21.29
CA ASP A 145 -6.53 -14.95 21.65
C ASP A 145 -6.64 -13.55 21.02
N GLY A 146 -6.11 -12.56 21.68
CA GLY A 146 -6.02 -11.21 21.13
C GLY A 146 -6.44 -10.12 22.09
N PRO A 147 -6.38 -8.87 21.65
CA PRO A 147 -6.72 -7.74 22.50
C PRO A 147 -8.21 -7.77 22.85
N ASN A 148 -8.50 -8.02 24.11
CA ASN A 148 -9.85 -7.88 24.66
C ASN A 148 -10.19 -6.40 24.88
N GLN A 149 -9.85 -5.53 23.91
CA GLN A 149 -10.03 -4.09 23.99
C GLN A 149 -11.22 -3.66 23.13
N ARG A 150 -12.26 -3.22 23.79
CA ARG A 150 -13.44 -2.58 23.16
C ARG A 150 -13.16 -1.13 22.72
N GLY A 151 -11.91 -0.76 22.48
CA GLY A 151 -11.55 0.61 22.12
C GLY A 151 -11.56 0.90 20.62
N ARG A 152 -11.20 -0.07 19.82
CA ARG A 152 -11.17 0.03 18.36
C ARG A 152 -12.18 -0.94 17.76
N TRP A 153 -13.09 -0.41 16.96
CA TRP A 153 -14.15 -1.17 16.31
C TRP A 153 -13.66 -2.23 15.30
N SER A 154 -12.37 -2.22 14.96
CA SER A 154 -11.70 -3.19 14.09
C SER A 154 -10.96 -4.29 14.85
N ASP A 155 -10.95 -4.25 16.18
CA ASP A 155 -10.24 -5.23 16.97
C ASP A 155 -11.05 -6.54 17.06
N CYS A 156 -10.36 -7.66 16.91
CA CYS A 156 -10.96 -8.98 17.15
C CYS A 156 -11.13 -9.20 18.64
N VAL A 157 -12.35 -9.45 19.08
CA VAL A 157 -12.71 -9.62 20.49
C VAL A 157 -12.86 -11.12 20.82
N VAL A 158 -12.29 -11.56 21.94
CA VAL A 158 -12.41 -12.96 22.40
C VAL A 158 -13.89 -13.37 22.52
N GLY A 159 -14.24 -14.49 21.90
CA GLY A 159 -15.60 -15.03 21.84
C GLY A 159 -16.39 -14.61 20.58
N GLU A 160 -15.91 -13.67 19.79
CA GLU A 160 -16.50 -13.29 18.50
C GLU A 160 -15.90 -14.10 17.35
N VAL A 161 -16.57 -14.08 16.20
CA VAL A 161 -16.06 -14.72 14.97
C VAL A 161 -15.09 -13.79 14.27
N GLU A 162 -13.96 -14.33 13.84
CA GLU A 162 -13.01 -13.68 12.95
C GLU A 162 -12.71 -14.53 11.73
N HIS A 163 -12.26 -13.85 10.68
CA HIS A 163 -11.82 -14.48 9.45
C HIS A 163 -10.32 -14.23 9.26
N LEU A 164 -9.57 -15.31 9.02
CA LEU A 164 -8.17 -15.26 8.65
C LEU A 164 -8.08 -15.17 7.13
N ILE A 165 -7.68 -14.01 6.64
CA ILE A 165 -7.65 -13.70 5.21
C ILE A 165 -6.21 -13.43 4.80
N LYS A 166 -5.70 -14.20 3.85
CA LYS A 166 -4.40 -13.97 3.22
C LYS A 166 -4.53 -13.05 2.03
N MET A 167 -3.78 -11.95 2.08
CA MET A 167 -3.64 -11.00 0.97
C MET A 167 -2.22 -11.04 0.41
N PRO A 168 -2.04 -10.85 -0.91
CA PRO A 168 -0.71 -10.78 -1.51
C PRO A 168 0.13 -9.66 -0.89
N ARG A 169 1.39 -9.93 -0.63
CA ARG A 169 2.28 -8.94 0.01
C ARG A 169 2.48 -7.66 -0.81
N TRP A 170 2.36 -7.72 -2.12
CA TRP A 170 2.45 -6.54 -3.00
C TRP A 170 1.28 -5.55 -2.83
N ARG A 171 0.18 -5.96 -2.20
CA ARG A 171 -0.94 -5.09 -1.81
C ARG A 171 -0.53 -4.22 -0.62
N SER A 172 0.26 -3.18 -0.90
CA SER A 172 0.71 -2.21 0.11
C SER A 172 -0.40 -1.29 0.62
N ASP A 173 -1.51 -1.25 -0.08
CA ASP A 173 -2.74 -0.53 0.26
C ASP A 173 -3.49 -1.14 1.44
N ILE A 174 -3.34 -2.44 1.70
CA ILE A 174 -3.96 -3.11 2.84
C ILE A 174 -3.22 -2.78 4.14
N MET A 175 -3.69 -1.75 4.82
CA MET A 175 -3.10 -1.26 6.08
C MET A 175 -3.94 -1.63 7.30
N HIS A 176 -5.23 -1.85 7.11
CA HIS A 176 -6.22 -2.05 8.17
C HIS A 176 -7.28 -3.09 7.74
N PRO A 177 -7.93 -3.82 8.67
CA PRO A 177 -9.01 -4.74 8.34
C PRO A 177 -10.16 -4.12 7.52
N VAL A 178 -10.37 -2.80 7.64
CA VAL A 178 -11.36 -2.07 6.82
C VAL A 178 -11.05 -2.13 5.33
N ASP A 179 -9.78 -2.09 4.95
CA ASP A 179 -9.37 -2.14 3.54
C ASP A 179 -9.77 -3.49 2.92
N ILE A 180 -9.72 -4.56 3.73
CA ILE A 180 -10.19 -5.88 3.31
C ILE A 180 -11.72 -5.92 3.23
N VAL A 181 -12.43 -5.21 4.12
CA VAL A 181 -13.90 -5.10 4.03
C VAL A 181 -14.30 -4.35 2.77
N GLU A 182 -13.53 -3.34 2.34
CA GLU A 182 -13.71 -2.67 1.06
C GLU A 182 -13.51 -3.64 -0.11
N ASP A 183 -12.45 -4.42 -0.10
CA ASP A 183 -12.21 -5.48 -1.08
C ASP A 183 -13.37 -6.50 -1.13
N ILE A 184 -13.89 -6.90 0.04
CA ILE A 184 -15.06 -7.78 0.13
C ILE A 184 -16.26 -7.11 -0.56
N ALA A 185 -16.51 -5.82 -0.32
CA ALA A 185 -17.61 -5.08 -0.95
C ALA A 185 -17.46 -5.02 -2.47
N ILE A 186 -16.26 -4.77 -2.96
CA ILE A 186 -15.96 -4.76 -4.40
C ILE A 186 -16.17 -6.15 -5.01
N GLY A 187 -15.62 -7.18 -4.40
CA GLY A 187 -15.71 -8.56 -4.87
C GLY A 187 -17.14 -9.13 -4.81
N PHE A 188 -17.93 -8.76 -3.81
CA PHE A 188 -19.35 -9.05 -3.70
C PHE A 188 -20.18 -8.30 -4.74
N GLY A 189 -19.78 -7.07 -5.04
CA GLY A 189 -20.44 -6.16 -5.97
C GLY A 189 -21.36 -5.17 -5.25
N PHE A 190 -21.04 -3.89 -5.35
CA PHE A 190 -21.83 -2.82 -4.71
C PHE A 190 -23.32 -2.85 -5.09
N GLN A 191 -23.63 -3.29 -6.32
CA GLN A 191 -25.02 -3.44 -6.80
C GLN A 191 -25.82 -4.48 -6.02
N ASN A 192 -25.17 -5.40 -5.33
CA ASN A 192 -25.82 -6.43 -4.53
C ASN A 192 -26.03 -6.00 -3.07
N LEU A 193 -25.46 -4.86 -2.67
CA LEU A 193 -25.65 -4.31 -1.34
C LEU A 193 -27.05 -3.66 -1.24
N PRO A 194 -27.78 -3.85 -0.11
CA PRO A 194 -29.10 -3.28 0.05
C PRO A 194 -29.04 -1.76 0.20
N LEU A 195 -29.82 -1.05 -0.59
CA LEU A 195 -30.01 0.38 -0.42
C LEU A 195 -30.97 0.62 0.76
N LYS A 196 -30.41 1.02 1.89
CA LYS A 196 -31.19 1.42 3.07
C LYS A 196 -31.08 2.94 3.25
N LEU A 197 -32.21 3.61 3.27
CA LEU A 197 -32.26 5.01 3.69
C LEU A 197 -32.10 5.08 5.20
N SER A 198 -31.32 6.07 5.67
CA SER A 198 -31.26 6.37 7.09
C SER A 198 -32.62 6.77 7.60
N THR A 199 -33.07 6.15 8.71
CA THR A 199 -34.29 6.54 9.40
C THR A 199 -34.07 7.70 10.37
N THR A 200 -32.83 8.16 10.49
CA THR A 200 -32.49 9.28 11.36
C THR A 200 -32.79 10.58 10.63
N HIS A 201 -33.75 11.36 11.16
CA HIS A 201 -33.95 12.74 10.73
C HIS A 201 -32.78 13.57 11.23
N LEU A 202 -31.91 13.99 10.31
CA LEU A 202 -30.86 14.95 10.61
C LEU A 202 -31.39 16.34 10.29
N ASP A 203 -31.81 17.06 11.33
CA ASP A 203 -32.02 18.51 11.25
C ASP A 203 -30.65 19.20 11.21
N ALA A 204 -30.00 19.15 10.05
CA ALA A 204 -28.73 19.81 9.85
C ALA A 204 -28.96 21.31 9.65
N LEU A 205 -28.61 22.11 10.65
CA LEU A 205 -28.50 23.55 10.50
C LEU A 205 -27.13 23.88 9.92
N PRO A 206 -27.04 24.50 8.73
CA PRO A 206 -25.77 24.90 8.15
C PRO A 206 -25.02 25.85 9.08
N LEU A 207 -23.73 25.62 9.26
CA LEU A 207 -22.89 26.53 10.02
C LEU A 207 -22.96 27.95 9.42
N LYS A 208 -22.99 28.98 10.27
CA LYS A 208 -23.01 30.38 9.82
C LYS A 208 -21.86 30.70 8.86
N SER A 209 -20.66 30.14 9.12
CA SER A 209 -19.48 30.26 8.25
C SER A 209 -19.69 29.65 6.88
N SER A 210 -20.34 28.49 6.79
CA SER A 210 -20.64 27.82 5.52
C SER A 210 -21.65 28.63 4.69
N ASN A 211 -22.68 29.18 5.33
CA ASN A 211 -23.62 30.06 4.68
C ASN A 211 -22.95 31.34 4.17
N LEU A 212 -22.03 31.92 4.96
CA LEU A 212 -21.26 33.10 4.54
C LEU A 212 -20.38 32.78 3.34
N LYS A 213 -19.62 31.68 3.39
CA LYS A 213 -18.77 31.24 2.26
C LYS A 213 -19.58 31.07 0.98
N ARG A 214 -20.74 30.40 1.06
CA ARG A 214 -21.62 30.22 -0.09
C ARG A 214 -22.07 31.56 -0.67
N ARG A 215 -22.57 32.47 0.17
CA ARG A 215 -23.03 33.82 -0.27
C ARG A 215 -21.91 34.63 -0.89
N VAL A 216 -20.70 34.57 -0.30
CA VAL A 216 -19.52 35.26 -0.88
C VAL A 216 -19.18 34.64 -2.24
N GLY A 217 -19.11 33.30 -2.34
CA GLY A 217 -18.84 32.61 -3.60
C GLY A 217 -19.87 32.95 -4.67
N GLU A 218 -21.17 33.00 -4.35
CA GLU A 218 -22.23 33.41 -5.26
C GLU A 218 -22.04 34.85 -5.76
N SER A 219 -21.72 35.78 -4.84
CA SER A 219 -21.48 37.20 -5.17
C SER A 219 -20.25 37.35 -6.06
N MET A 220 -19.17 36.64 -5.75
CA MET A 220 -17.93 36.71 -6.55
C MET A 220 -18.13 36.14 -7.96
N ARG A 221 -18.85 35.02 -8.09
CA ARG A 221 -19.23 34.48 -9.41
C ARG A 221 -20.10 35.45 -10.21
N ALA A 222 -21.03 36.15 -9.56
CA ALA A 222 -21.82 37.17 -10.20
C ALA A 222 -20.98 38.36 -10.71
N CYS A 223 -19.83 38.62 -10.10
CA CYS A 223 -18.84 39.58 -10.54
C CYS A 223 -17.90 39.07 -11.64
N GLY A 224 -18.13 37.84 -12.15
CA GLY A 224 -17.33 37.24 -13.23
C GLY A 224 -16.08 36.53 -12.77
N LEU A 225 -15.90 36.27 -11.47
CA LEU A 225 -14.80 35.48 -10.91
C LEU A 225 -15.11 33.98 -10.97
N GLN A 226 -14.08 33.19 -11.22
CA GLN A 226 -14.18 31.73 -11.21
C GLN A 226 -13.66 31.19 -9.86
N GLU A 227 -14.48 30.39 -9.19
CA GLU A 227 -14.08 29.66 -7.99
C GLU A 227 -13.22 28.47 -8.40
N VAL A 228 -12.05 28.31 -7.77
CA VAL A 228 -11.15 27.19 -7.94
C VAL A 228 -10.80 26.60 -6.58
N GLN A 229 -10.71 25.29 -6.51
CA GLN A 229 -10.20 24.57 -5.36
C GLN A 229 -8.94 23.82 -5.81
N SER A 230 -7.80 24.23 -5.26
CA SER A 230 -6.53 23.52 -5.47
C SER A 230 -6.38 22.39 -4.46
N LEU A 231 -5.77 21.31 -4.89
CA LEU A 231 -5.35 20.21 -4.04
C LEU A 231 -4.00 20.53 -3.39
#